data_1da661433894037f36f8631e990542a4
#
_entry.id   1da661433894037f36f8631e990542a4
#
_cell.length_a   1.000
_cell.length_b   1.000
_cell.length_c   1.000
_cell.angle_alpha   90.00
_cell.angle_beta   90.00
_cell.angle_gamma   90.00
#
_symmetry.space_group_name_H-M   'P 1'
#
loop_
_entity.id
_entity.type
_entity.pdbx_description
1 polymer ?
#
loop_
_entity_poly.entity_id
_entity_poly.type
_entity_poly.pdbx_seq_one_letter_code
_entity_poly.pdbx_strand_id
1 'polypeptide(L)'
;ARMGRGLPANVLPFSVNEVTQVGLETLLAFAAFGVSAIVIIANPRKAEETDSLKFSIDLANVILDGLGYRADRVRLLIEQDPTVIEEALYSAASLSDVPGKPFIVNGPKRSSLATVLRMLHGQAPLPVDRIALPDGAPLGSVTIDTAGCTLCLACVGSCPTGALKSNPESPQLRFSASACVQCGLCRKTCPEKVITLVSEIDFT
;
A
#
# COMPACT_ATOMS: atom_id res chain seq x y z
N ALA A 1 24.90 -22.63 -3.80
CA ALA A 1 23.85 -23.62 -3.80
C ALA A 1 24.19 -24.98 -4.47
N ARG A 2 25.43 -25.47 -4.33
CA ARG A 2 25.78 -26.81 -4.86
C ARG A 2 25.31 -27.97 -3.96
N MET A 3 24.78 -27.67 -2.79
CA MET A 3 24.43 -28.66 -1.75
C MET A 3 22.97 -28.58 -1.26
N GLY A 4 22.17 -27.61 -1.74
CA GLY A 4 20.77 -27.45 -1.35
C GLY A 4 19.79 -28.13 -2.32
N ARG A 5 18.50 -28.16 -1.94
CA ARG A 5 17.39 -28.68 -2.76
C ARG A 5 17.04 -27.78 -3.96
N GLY A 6 17.66 -26.60 -4.05
CA GLY A 6 17.35 -25.59 -5.05
C GLY A 6 16.09 -24.79 -4.72
N LEU A 7 15.57 -24.04 -5.70
CA LEU A 7 14.31 -23.30 -5.53
C LEU A 7 13.11 -24.22 -5.78
N PRO A 8 12.03 -24.10 -5.00
CA PRO A 8 10.76 -24.77 -5.30
C PRO A 8 10.26 -24.37 -6.71
N ALA A 9 9.63 -25.30 -7.43
CA ALA A 9 9.22 -25.11 -8.81
C ALA A 9 8.19 -23.95 -9.02
N ASN A 10 7.45 -23.62 -7.97
CA ASN A 10 6.46 -22.54 -7.96
C ASN A 10 7.00 -21.22 -7.38
N VAL A 11 8.32 -21.10 -7.18
CA VAL A 11 8.97 -19.87 -6.74
C VAL A 11 9.63 -19.17 -7.93
N LEU A 12 9.25 -17.91 -8.16
CA LEU A 12 9.83 -17.05 -9.19
C LEU A 12 10.79 -16.05 -8.54
N PRO A 13 12.12 -16.17 -8.75
CA PRO A 13 13.08 -15.23 -8.23
C PRO A 13 13.13 -13.94 -9.06
N PHE A 14 13.08 -12.78 -8.38
CA PHE A 14 13.33 -11.47 -8.96
C PHE A 14 14.54 -10.83 -8.31
N SER A 15 15.50 -10.42 -9.10
CA SER A 15 16.65 -9.64 -8.62
C SER A 15 16.35 -8.14 -8.73
N VAL A 16 16.55 -7.44 -7.64
CA VAL A 16 16.42 -5.97 -7.56
C VAL A 16 17.74 -5.35 -7.10
N ASN A 17 18.05 -4.14 -7.54
CA ASN A 17 19.28 -3.47 -7.13
C ASN A 17 19.28 -3.14 -5.64
N GLU A 18 18.12 -2.62 -5.16
CA GLU A 18 17.91 -2.29 -3.76
C GLU A 18 16.50 -2.72 -3.36
N VAL A 19 16.39 -3.52 -2.30
CA VAL A 19 15.10 -4.03 -1.81
C VAL A 19 14.18 -2.91 -1.29
N THR A 20 14.76 -1.80 -0.84
CA THR A 20 14.03 -0.62 -0.38
C THR A 20 13.28 0.13 -1.48
N GLN A 21 13.56 -0.18 -2.75
CA GLN A 21 12.81 0.36 -3.91
C GLN A 21 11.48 -0.36 -4.16
N VAL A 22 11.27 -1.51 -3.52
CA VAL A 22 10.02 -2.25 -3.65
C VAL A 22 8.94 -1.53 -2.85
N GLY A 23 8.06 -0.83 -3.56
CA GLY A 23 7.00 -0.01 -2.97
C GLY A 23 5.71 -0.80 -2.71
N LEU A 24 4.81 -0.18 -1.95
CA LEU A 24 3.50 -0.72 -1.62
C LEU A 24 2.72 -1.16 -2.87
N GLU A 25 2.78 -0.35 -3.94
CA GLU A 25 2.10 -0.61 -5.20
C GLU A 25 2.56 -1.91 -5.86
N THR A 26 3.85 -2.24 -5.73
CA THR A 26 4.44 -3.47 -6.28
C THR A 26 4.01 -4.68 -5.47
N LEU A 27 4.07 -4.60 -4.14
CA LEU A 27 3.66 -5.68 -3.24
C LEU A 27 2.18 -6.05 -3.44
N LEU A 28 1.32 -5.05 -3.49
CA LEU A 28 -0.10 -5.25 -3.72
C LEU A 28 -0.41 -5.73 -5.15
N ALA A 29 0.37 -5.30 -6.15
CA ALA A 29 0.21 -5.77 -7.53
C ALA A 29 0.48 -7.27 -7.64
N PHE A 30 1.55 -7.78 -7.05
CA PHE A 30 1.81 -9.23 -7.02
C PHE A 30 0.67 -10.00 -6.35
N ALA A 31 0.14 -9.48 -5.24
CA ALA A 31 -1.01 -10.10 -4.59
C ALA A 31 -2.26 -10.11 -5.50
N ALA A 32 -2.53 -9.03 -6.25
CA ALA A 32 -3.65 -8.94 -7.19
C ALA A 32 -3.49 -9.87 -8.41
N PHE A 33 -2.25 -10.16 -8.81
CA PHE A 33 -1.94 -11.18 -9.82
C PHE A 33 -2.11 -12.62 -9.33
N GLY A 34 -2.38 -12.82 -8.03
CA GLY A 34 -2.59 -14.16 -7.45
C GLY A 34 -1.33 -14.79 -6.88
N VAL A 35 -0.25 -14.02 -6.66
CA VAL A 35 0.94 -14.53 -5.96
C VAL A 35 0.57 -14.85 -4.51
N SER A 36 0.76 -16.10 -4.10
CA SER A 36 0.34 -16.61 -2.78
C SER A 36 1.18 -16.07 -1.64
N ALA A 37 2.48 -15.83 -1.87
CA ALA A 37 3.40 -15.26 -0.91
C ALA A 37 4.51 -14.47 -1.59
N ILE A 38 4.99 -13.44 -0.93
CA ILE A 38 6.12 -12.61 -1.34
C ILE A 38 7.17 -12.65 -0.24
N VAL A 39 8.36 -13.15 -0.54
CA VAL A 39 9.48 -13.18 0.40
C VAL A 39 10.55 -12.23 -0.12
N ILE A 40 10.79 -11.14 0.59
CA ILE A 40 11.86 -10.21 0.29
C ILE A 40 13.08 -10.60 1.10
N ILE A 41 14.18 -10.92 0.42
CA ILE A 41 15.43 -11.32 1.08
C ILE A 41 16.36 -10.10 1.10
N ALA A 42 16.74 -9.65 2.28
CA ALA A 42 17.64 -8.53 2.48
C ALA A 42 18.95 -8.96 3.13
N ASN A 43 20.02 -8.26 2.76
CA ASN A 43 21.34 -8.50 3.35
C ASN A 43 21.34 -7.98 4.80
N PRO A 44 21.74 -8.77 5.81
CA PRO A 44 21.86 -8.35 7.20
C PRO A 44 22.73 -7.10 7.42
N ARG A 45 23.73 -6.89 6.57
CA ARG A 45 24.60 -5.69 6.64
C ARG A 45 23.86 -4.38 6.35
N LYS A 46 22.68 -4.46 5.71
CA LYS A 46 21.81 -3.32 5.37
C LYS A 46 20.49 -3.33 6.17
N ALA A 47 20.45 -4.05 7.26
CA ALA A 47 19.23 -4.22 8.06
C ALA A 47 18.65 -2.88 8.56
N GLU A 48 19.51 -1.92 8.92
CA GLU A 48 19.12 -0.59 9.38
C GLU A 48 18.44 0.27 8.30
N GLU A 49 18.69 -0.03 7.01
CA GLU A 49 18.11 0.69 5.89
C GLU A 49 16.68 0.19 5.54
N THR A 50 16.19 -0.85 6.21
CA THR A 50 14.94 -1.55 5.83
C THR A 50 13.67 -1.02 6.50
N ASP A 51 13.72 0.00 7.33
CA ASP A 51 12.55 0.45 8.11
C ASP A 51 11.39 0.96 7.22
N SER A 52 11.69 1.70 6.16
CA SER A 52 10.67 2.13 5.20
C SER A 52 10.04 0.95 4.44
N LEU A 53 10.83 -0.10 4.17
CA LEU A 53 10.35 -1.33 3.56
C LEU A 53 9.47 -2.13 4.53
N LYS A 54 9.87 -2.25 5.80
CA LYS A 54 9.06 -2.89 6.86
C LYS A 54 7.70 -2.21 6.96
N PHE A 55 7.67 -0.88 7.03
CA PHE A 55 6.40 -0.14 7.05
C PHE A 55 5.53 -0.42 5.81
N SER A 56 6.13 -0.50 4.61
CA SER A 56 5.41 -0.83 3.39
C SER A 56 4.87 -2.26 3.40
N ILE A 57 5.62 -3.22 3.98
CA ILE A 57 5.21 -4.62 4.15
C ILE A 57 4.04 -4.71 5.13
N ASP A 58 4.17 -4.07 6.29
CA ASP A 58 3.13 -4.06 7.32
C ASP A 58 1.84 -3.46 6.76
N LEU A 59 1.93 -2.35 6.04
CA LEU A 59 0.79 -1.71 5.39
C LEU A 59 0.17 -2.61 4.31
N ALA A 60 0.97 -3.30 3.51
CA ALA A 60 0.47 -4.26 2.53
C ALA A 60 -0.29 -5.40 3.21
N ASN A 61 0.26 -5.96 4.30
CA ASN A 61 -0.39 -7.04 5.05
C ASN A 61 -1.69 -6.56 5.72
N VAL A 62 -1.73 -5.34 6.29
CA VAL A 62 -2.97 -4.75 6.85
C VAL A 62 -4.06 -4.63 5.76
N ILE A 63 -3.70 -4.16 4.57
CA ILE A 63 -4.65 -4.02 3.47
C ILE A 63 -5.16 -5.39 3.00
N LEU A 64 -4.26 -6.36 2.85
CA LEU A 64 -4.61 -7.70 2.40
C LEU A 64 -5.47 -8.44 3.43
N ASP A 65 -5.13 -8.33 4.71
CA ASP A 65 -5.91 -8.92 5.81
C ASP A 65 -7.31 -8.30 5.88
N GLY A 66 -7.41 -6.97 5.78
CA GLY A 66 -8.67 -6.24 5.76
C GLY A 66 -9.59 -6.64 4.59
N LEU A 67 -9.04 -7.11 3.47
CA LEU A 67 -9.77 -7.65 2.33
C LEU A 67 -10.05 -9.17 2.45
N GLY A 68 -9.68 -9.78 3.57
CA GLY A 68 -9.89 -11.20 3.83
C GLY A 68 -8.88 -12.12 3.13
N TYR A 69 -7.79 -11.56 2.60
CA TYR A 69 -6.67 -12.37 2.17
C TYR A 69 -5.90 -12.88 3.39
N ARG A 70 -5.12 -13.95 3.19
CA ARG A 70 -4.32 -14.50 4.28
C ARG A 70 -3.35 -13.46 4.85
N ALA A 71 -3.25 -13.40 6.16
CA ALA A 71 -2.23 -12.61 6.88
C ALA A 71 -0.81 -13.07 6.53
N ASP A 72 0.18 -12.18 6.68
CA ASP A 72 1.61 -12.44 6.48
C ASP A 72 1.97 -12.95 5.08
N ARG A 73 1.26 -12.52 4.05
CA ARG A 73 1.59 -12.86 2.66
C ARG A 73 2.89 -12.21 2.20
N VAL A 74 3.22 -11.05 2.74
CA VAL A 74 4.44 -10.33 2.44
C VAL A 74 5.37 -10.42 3.64
N ARG A 75 6.57 -10.96 3.44
CA ARG A 75 7.55 -11.17 4.51
C ARG A 75 8.91 -10.60 4.14
N LEU A 76 9.58 -10.02 5.12
CA LEU A 76 10.99 -9.64 5.02
C LEU A 76 11.83 -10.70 5.73
N LEU A 77 12.80 -11.26 5.02
CA LEU A 77 13.80 -12.16 5.54
C LEU A 77 15.17 -11.47 5.48
N ILE A 78 15.72 -11.10 6.63
CA ILE A 78 17.06 -10.51 6.74
C ILE A 78 18.02 -11.63 7.07
N GLU A 79 18.60 -12.26 6.05
CA GLU A 79 19.39 -13.49 6.21
C GLU A 79 20.40 -13.66 5.08
N GLN A 80 21.51 -14.36 5.38
CA GLN A 80 22.54 -14.76 4.41
C GLN A 80 22.78 -16.27 4.38
N ASP A 81 22.32 -17.02 5.39
CA ASP A 81 22.47 -18.46 5.43
C ASP A 81 21.57 -19.12 4.36
N PRO A 82 22.14 -19.79 3.35
CA PRO A 82 21.37 -20.44 2.31
C PRO A 82 20.39 -21.49 2.83
N THR A 83 20.68 -22.14 3.96
CA THR A 83 19.81 -23.17 4.54
C THR A 83 18.54 -22.54 5.11
N VAL A 84 18.67 -21.42 5.85
CA VAL A 84 17.54 -20.70 6.43
C VAL A 84 16.68 -20.11 5.31
N ILE A 85 17.33 -19.54 4.28
CA ILE A 85 16.62 -19.01 3.10
C ILE A 85 15.85 -20.13 2.38
N GLU A 86 16.47 -21.29 2.17
CA GLU A 86 15.85 -22.43 1.52
C GLU A 86 14.60 -22.89 2.29
N GLU A 87 14.68 -23.06 3.60
CA GLU A 87 13.57 -23.46 4.46
C GLU A 87 12.41 -22.46 4.39
N ALA A 88 12.72 -21.16 4.45
CA ALA A 88 11.72 -20.11 4.34
C ALA A 88 11.00 -20.12 2.98
N LEU A 89 11.73 -20.36 1.88
CA LEU A 89 11.15 -20.43 0.54
C LEU A 89 10.27 -21.67 0.36
N TYR A 90 10.69 -22.85 0.88
CA TYR A 90 9.87 -24.06 0.84
C TYR A 90 8.61 -23.92 1.69
N SER A 91 8.70 -23.26 2.85
CA SER A 91 7.52 -22.92 3.67
C SER A 91 6.55 -21.99 2.95
N ALA A 92 7.06 -20.96 2.29
CA ALA A 92 6.24 -20.04 1.50
C ALA A 92 5.59 -20.73 0.28
N ALA A 93 6.34 -21.59 -0.41
CA ALA A 93 5.86 -22.30 -1.59
C ALA A 93 4.75 -23.34 -1.28
N SER A 94 4.59 -23.76 -0.03
CA SER A 94 3.52 -24.66 0.40
C SER A 94 2.15 -24.01 0.58
N LEU A 95 2.07 -22.67 0.43
CA LEU A 95 0.83 -21.94 0.57
C LEU A 95 -0.08 -22.16 -0.65
N SER A 96 -1.39 -22.27 -0.38
CA SER A 96 -2.39 -22.47 -1.44
C SER A 96 -2.48 -21.27 -2.35
N ASP A 97 -2.75 -21.53 -3.62
CA ASP A 97 -2.95 -20.50 -4.64
C ASP A 97 -4.12 -19.57 -4.29
N VAL A 98 -3.98 -18.34 -4.73
CA VAL A 98 -5.01 -17.32 -4.62
C VAL A 98 -5.48 -16.97 -6.03
N PRO A 99 -6.77 -16.89 -6.27
CA PRO A 99 -7.28 -16.43 -7.56
C PRO A 99 -6.73 -15.05 -7.88
N GLY A 100 -6.08 -14.92 -9.03
CA GLY A 100 -5.60 -13.65 -9.56
C GLY A 100 -6.14 -13.43 -10.96
N LYS A 101 -6.31 -12.17 -11.34
CA LYS A 101 -6.71 -11.80 -12.71
C LYS A 101 -5.61 -10.96 -13.35
N PRO A 102 -5.29 -11.22 -14.62
CA PRO A 102 -4.34 -10.37 -15.33
C PRO A 102 -4.92 -8.96 -15.51
N PHE A 103 -4.10 -7.96 -15.30
CA PHE A 103 -4.43 -6.56 -15.54
C PHE A 103 -3.18 -5.78 -15.91
N ILE A 104 -3.35 -4.59 -16.45
CA ILE A 104 -2.25 -3.73 -16.84
C ILE A 104 -2.12 -2.61 -15.82
N VAL A 105 -0.91 -2.46 -15.27
CA VAL A 105 -0.56 -1.35 -14.38
C VAL A 105 0.22 -0.32 -15.20
N ASN A 106 -0.37 0.85 -15.41
CA ASN A 106 0.24 1.93 -16.17
C ASN A 106 0.19 3.25 -15.41
N GLY A 107 1.19 4.10 -15.66
CA GLY A 107 1.24 5.46 -15.14
C GLY A 107 2.04 5.62 -13.85
N PRO A 108 1.96 6.79 -13.21
CA PRO A 108 2.66 7.09 -11.96
C PRO A 108 2.27 6.15 -10.83
N LYS A 109 3.17 5.98 -9.86
CA LYS A 109 2.98 5.09 -8.69
C LYS A 109 1.60 5.22 -8.03
N ARG A 110 1.09 6.44 -7.90
CA ARG A 110 -0.19 6.71 -7.23
C ARG A 110 -1.39 6.18 -8.01
N SER A 111 -1.44 6.40 -9.32
CA SER A 111 -2.51 5.85 -10.16
C SER A 111 -2.41 4.33 -10.30
N SER A 112 -1.19 3.80 -10.34
CA SER A 112 -0.94 2.35 -10.28
C SER A 112 -1.49 1.74 -9.01
N LEU A 113 -1.20 2.35 -7.85
CA LEU A 113 -1.71 1.90 -6.55
C LEU A 113 -3.25 1.92 -6.51
N ALA A 114 -3.88 3.00 -6.99
CA ALA A 114 -5.34 3.09 -7.04
C ALA A 114 -5.97 1.98 -7.93
N THR A 115 -5.32 1.65 -9.04
CA THR A 115 -5.76 0.56 -9.91
C THR A 115 -5.62 -0.80 -9.23
N VAL A 116 -4.47 -1.05 -8.59
CA VAL A 116 -4.21 -2.29 -7.86
C VAL A 116 -5.20 -2.49 -6.70
N LEU A 117 -5.47 -1.44 -5.92
CA LEU A 117 -6.44 -1.50 -4.82
C LEU A 117 -7.85 -1.86 -5.31
N ARG A 118 -8.30 -1.28 -6.43
CA ARG A 118 -9.59 -1.64 -7.04
C ARG A 118 -9.63 -3.09 -7.51
N MET A 119 -8.52 -3.58 -8.09
CA MET A 119 -8.42 -4.97 -8.53
C MET A 119 -8.46 -5.94 -7.35
N LEU A 120 -7.70 -5.64 -6.29
CA LEU A 120 -7.72 -6.43 -5.06
C LEU A 120 -9.11 -6.47 -4.42
N HIS A 121 -9.76 -5.31 -4.29
CA HIS A 121 -11.11 -5.22 -3.73
C HIS A 121 -12.12 -6.01 -4.56
N GLY A 122 -12.08 -5.89 -5.89
CA GLY A 122 -12.99 -6.62 -6.80
C GLY A 122 -12.78 -8.14 -6.84
N GLN A 123 -11.68 -8.64 -6.27
CA GLN A 123 -11.35 -10.07 -6.14
C GLN A 123 -11.29 -10.53 -4.69
N ALA A 124 -11.55 -9.62 -3.74
CA ALA A 124 -11.37 -9.85 -2.32
C ALA A 124 -12.27 -10.98 -1.81
N PRO A 125 -11.77 -11.89 -0.96
CA PRO A 125 -12.60 -12.86 -0.25
C PRO A 125 -13.65 -12.18 0.65
N LEU A 126 -13.30 -11.03 1.21
CA LEU A 126 -14.17 -10.19 2.04
C LEU A 126 -14.14 -8.75 1.52
N PRO A 127 -14.97 -8.39 0.52
CA PRO A 127 -15.04 -7.03 0.02
C PRO A 127 -15.69 -6.13 1.07
N VAL A 128 -14.88 -5.33 1.75
CA VAL A 128 -15.32 -4.35 2.76
C VAL A 128 -15.31 -2.95 2.17
N ASP A 129 -16.20 -2.09 2.62
CA ASP A 129 -16.26 -0.70 2.15
C ASP A 129 -15.07 0.13 2.63
N ARG A 130 -14.54 -0.20 3.83
CA ARG A 130 -13.45 0.57 4.45
C ARG A 130 -12.46 -0.32 5.17
N ILE A 131 -11.19 0.10 5.12
CA ILE A 131 -10.08 -0.52 5.86
C ILE A 131 -9.38 0.59 6.65
N ALA A 132 -9.33 0.45 7.97
CA ALA A 132 -8.53 1.32 8.83
C ALA A 132 -7.04 1.03 8.61
N LEU A 133 -6.24 2.09 8.52
CA LEU A 133 -4.80 1.99 8.30
C LEU A 133 -4.03 2.54 9.50
N PRO A 134 -2.79 2.10 9.71
CA PRO A 134 -1.93 2.65 10.75
C PRO A 134 -1.61 4.11 10.48
N ASP A 135 -1.26 4.83 11.55
CA ASP A 135 -0.80 6.21 11.46
C ASP A 135 0.42 6.32 10.54
N GLY A 136 0.45 7.41 9.78
CA GLY A 136 1.51 7.63 8.79
C GLY A 136 1.31 6.93 7.45
N ALA A 137 0.22 6.17 7.27
CA ALA A 137 -0.11 5.60 5.97
C ALA A 137 -0.30 6.71 4.93
N PRO A 138 0.25 6.55 3.69
CA PRO A 138 0.12 7.54 2.63
C PRO A 138 -1.23 7.48 1.91
N LEU A 139 -2.22 6.87 2.54
CA LEU A 139 -3.58 6.65 2.05
C LEU A 139 -4.56 7.12 3.12
N GLY A 140 -5.64 7.77 2.71
CA GLY A 140 -6.66 8.16 3.65
C GLY A 140 -7.66 9.16 3.10
N SER A 141 -8.60 9.52 3.94
CA SER A 141 -9.61 10.52 3.68
C SER A 141 -9.37 11.81 4.47
N VAL A 142 -10.15 12.82 4.14
CA VAL A 142 -10.19 14.10 4.84
C VAL A 142 -11.63 14.40 5.19
N THR A 143 -11.91 14.59 6.47
CA THR A 143 -13.20 15.09 6.95
C THR A 143 -13.10 16.57 7.26
N ILE A 144 -14.14 17.31 6.93
CA ILE A 144 -14.22 18.76 7.16
C ILE A 144 -15.52 19.04 7.93
N ASP A 145 -15.37 19.68 9.08
CA ASP A 145 -16.53 20.21 9.78
C ASP A 145 -17.11 21.39 8.96
N THR A 146 -18.21 21.11 8.29
CA THR A 146 -18.86 22.07 7.39
C THR A 146 -19.48 23.27 8.12
N ALA A 147 -19.84 23.11 9.40
CA ALA A 147 -20.40 24.21 10.20
C ALA A 147 -19.35 25.29 10.52
N GLY A 148 -18.11 24.88 10.72
CA GLY A 148 -17.01 25.81 10.99
C GLY A 148 -16.23 26.24 9.74
N CYS A 149 -16.51 25.68 8.56
CA CYS A 149 -15.75 25.95 7.34
C CYS A 149 -16.21 27.27 6.67
N THR A 150 -15.32 28.25 6.58
CA THR A 150 -15.58 29.54 5.92
C THR A 150 -15.37 29.52 4.40
N LEU A 151 -14.99 28.36 3.82
CA LEU A 151 -14.65 28.19 2.39
C LEU A 151 -13.54 29.17 1.92
N CYS A 152 -12.58 29.48 2.78
CA CYS A 152 -11.45 30.37 2.45
C CYS A 152 -10.47 29.82 1.41
N LEU A 153 -10.60 28.52 1.07
CA LEU A 153 -9.82 27.79 0.06
C LEU A 153 -8.30 27.67 0.34
N ALA A 154 -7.84 28.06 1.52
CA ALA A 154 -6.42 27.92 1.91
C ALA A 154 -5.91 26.48 1.81
N CYS A 155 -6.77 25.51 2.14
CA CYS A 155 -6.48 24.07 2.03
C CYS A 155 -6.34 23.63 0.57
N VAL A 156 -7.03 24.23 -0.38
CA VAL A 156 -6.90 23.98 -1.82
C VAL A 156 -5.54 24.46 -2.32
N GLY A 157 -5.18 25.70 -1.98
CA GLY A 157 -3.89 26.30 -2.39
C GLY A 157 -2.68 25.60 -1.79
N SER A 158 -2.82 24.97 -0.60
CA SER A 158 -1.73 24.25 0.07
C SER A 158 -1.59 22.77 -0.33
N CYS A 159 -2.53 22.21 -1.11
CA CYS A 159 -2.53 20.80 -1.46
C CYS A 159 -1.56 20.51 -2.62
N PRO A 160 -0.40 19.85 -2.38
CA PRO A 160 0.61 19.66 -3.41
C PRO A 160 0.19 18.65 -4.50
N THR A 161 -0.77 17.79 -4.19
CA THR A 161 -1.25 16.75 -5.11
C THR A 161 -2.58 17.10 -5.78
N GLY A 162 -3.16 18.24 -5.42
CA GLY A 162 -4.47 18.65 -5.91
C GLY A 162 -5.62 17.74 -5.48
N ALA A 163 -5.46 17.04 -4.35
CA ALA A 163 -6.50 16.19 -3.78
C ALA A 163 -7.72 17.00 -3.31
N LEU A 164 -7.49 18.23 -2.84
CA LEU A 164 -8.53 19.20 -2.54
C LEU A 164 -8.64 20.22 -3.68
N LYS A 165 -9.86 20.45 -4.15
CA LYS A 165 -10.17 21.37 -5.23
C LYS A 165 -11.40 22.19 -4.88
N SER A 166 -11.44 23.44 -5.35
CA SER A 166 -12.67 24.25 -5.36
C SER A 166 -13.53 23.90 -6.56
N ASN A 167 -14.84 24.07 -6.41
CA ASN A 167 -15.73 24.07 -7.55
C ASN A 167 -15.90 25.53 -8.03
N PRO A 168 -15.54 25.88 -9.29
CA PRO A 168 -15.66 27.24 -9.80
C PRO A 168 -17.11 27.70 -9.95
N GLU A 169 -18.07 26.81 -10.07
CA GLU A 169 -19.48 27.11 -10.32
C GLU A 169 -20.31 27.17 -9.04
N SER A 170 -19.78 26.73 -7.90
CA SER A 170 -20.51 26.74 -6.63
C SER A 170 -19.54 26.78 -5.45
N PRO A 171 -19.92 27.34 -4.28
CA PRO A 171 -19.08 27.40 -3.08
C PRO A 171 -18.96 26.03 -2.46
N GLN A 172 -18.13 25.16 -3.05
CA GLN A 172 -17.99 23.77 -2.70
C GLN A 172 -16.53 23.32 -2.77
N LEU A 173 -16.10 22.54 -1.77
CA LEU A 173 -14.86 21.79 -1.80
C LEU A 173 -15.09 20.38 -2.34
N ARG A 174 -14.19 19.93 -3.19
CA ARG A 174 -14.13 18.54 -3.70
C ARG A 174 -12.87 17.88 -3.20
N PHE A 175 -12.98 16.63 -2.77
CA PHE A 175 -11.87 15.82 -2.32
C PHE A 175 -11.73 14.56 -3.16
N SER A 176 -10.48 14.20 -3.47
CA SER A 176 -10.13 12.95 -4.14
C SER A 176 -9.18 12.15 -3.26
N ALA A 177 -9.68 11.07 -2.66
CA ALA A 177 -8.88 10.18 -1.82
C ALA A 177 -7.72 9.53 -2.60
N SER A 178 -7.93 9.20 -3.89
CA SER A 178 -6.90 8.62 -4.76
C SER A 178 -5.71 9.55 -5.00
N ALA A 179 -5.87 10.86 -4.86
CA ALA A 179 -4.79 11.84 -4.99
C ALA A 179 -4.18 12.25 -3.63
N CYS A 180 -4.85 11.97 -2.52
CA CYS A 180 -4.39 12.38 -1.19
C CYS A 180 -3.22 11.52 -0.71
N VAL A 181 -2.15 12.14 -0.22
CA VAL A 181 -0.97 11.47 0.36
C VAL A 181 -0.87 11.66 1.87
N GLN A 182 -1.93 12.10 2.53
CA GLN A 182 -2.02 12.28 3.99
C GLN A 182 -0.92 13.19 4.59
N CYS A 183 -0.39 14.14 3.81
CA CYS A 183 0.72 15.02 4.24
C CYS A 183 0.34 16.03 5.34
N GLY A 184 -0.95 16.27 5.59
CA GLY A 184 -1.45 17.13 6.64
C GLY A 184 -1.32 18.65 6.39
N LEU A 185 -0.83 19.10 5.23
CA LEU A 185 -0.68 20.51 4.92
C LEU A 185 -2.01 21.25 4.97
N CYS A 186 -3.08 20.67 4.43
CA CYS A 186 -4.42 21.26 4.47
C CYS A 186 -4.91 21.50 5.91
N ARG A 187 -4.65 20.56 6.83
CA ARG A 187 -4.98 20.71 8.25
C ARG A 187 -4.17 21.82 8.92
N LYS A 188 -2.87 21.89 8.61
CA LYS A 188 -1.97 22.92 9.19
C LYS A 188 -2.31 24.33 8.69
N THR A 189 -2.72 24.45 7.43
CA THR A 189 -3.02 25.74 6.78
C THR A 189 -4.43 26.25 7.11
N CYS A 190 -5.33 25.39 7.56
CA CYS A 190 -6.70 25.76 7.86
C CYS A 190 -6.78 26.73 9.06
N PRO A 191 -7.23 27.98 8.89
CA PRO A 191 -7.34 28.95 9.98
C PRO A 191 -8.40 28.54 11.01
N GLU A 192 -9.49 27.91 10.54
CA GLU A 192 -10.61 27.46 11.37
C GLU A 192 -10.36 26.11 12.06
N LYS A 193 -9.27 25.40 11.70
CA LYS A 193 -8.88 24.08 12.26
C LYS A 193 -9.98 23.01 12.14
N VAL A 194 -10.80 23.06 11.11
CA VAL A 194 -11.94 22.16 10.88
C VAL A 194 -11.60 20.91 10.07
N ILE A 195 -10.32 20.69 9.72
CA ILE A 195 -9.89 19.58 8.87
C ILE A 195 -9.27 18.49 9.72
N THR A 196 -9.82 17.28 9.59
CA THR A 196 -9.28 16.04 10.20
C THR A 196 -8.84 15.08 9.12
N LEU A 197 -7.68 14.47 9.34
CA LEU A 197 -7.15 13.40 8.50
C LEU A 197 -7.58 12.06 9.08
N VAL A 198 -8.01 11.14 8.22
CA VAL A 198 -8.39 9.78 8.61
C VAL A 198 -7.54 8.80 7.80
N SER A 199 -6.75 7.97 8.49
CA SER A 199 -5.93 6.94 7.87
C SER A 199 -6.80 5.72 7.54
N GLU A 200 -7.30 5.66 6.33
CA GLU A 200 -8.19 4.59 5.86
C GLU A 200 -8.13 4.44 4.34
N ILE A 201 -8.59 3.30 3.84
CA ILE A 201 -9.00 3.18 2.44
C ILE A 201 -10.53 3.11 2.42
N ASP A 202 -11.13 3.96 1.59
CA ASP A 202 -12.56 3.98 1.32
C ASP A 202 -12.76 3.51 -0.13
N PHE A 203 -13.54 2.43 -0.31
CA PHE A 203 -13.87 1.84 -1.61
C PHE A 203 -15.26 2.22 -2.12
N THR A 204 -16.00 3.07 -1.38
CA THR A 204 -17.35 3.54 -1.75
C THR A 204 -17.35 4.64 -2.80
#